data_5dd7ba69ffa9baef4d1d083c9dea8bdd
#
_entry.id   5dd7ba69ffa9baef4d1d083c9dea8bdd
#
_cell.length_a   1.000
_cell.length_b   1.000
_cell.length_c   1.000
_cell.angle_alpha   90.00
_cell.angle_beta   90.00
_cell.angle_gamma   90.00
#
_symmetry.space_group_name_H-M   'P 1'
#
loop_
_entity.id
_entity.type
_entity.pdbx_description
1 polymer ?
#
loop_
_entity_poly.entity_id
_entity_poly.type
_entity_poly.pdbx_seq_one_letter_code
_entity_poly.pdbx_strand_id
1 'polypeptide(L)'
;EIYGYCVYGPLLEKFLIWLYYNSRKDGIDKLLFFARDGYFLEKDYKIVSELLDDGYKQDWCYLPISRRLIYMASMENEEDFKTVVEFPYVGTFADYMKSRFEIAVTDATAQYNDRHINAVGDSHNILKWIQPYKEKIMQEAKAERENYIKYLEIDGDMQKDLTYGIVDLGY
;
A
#
# COMPACT_ATOMS: atom_id res chain seq x y z
N GLU A 1 -21.50 13.42 -13.32
CA GLU A 1 -22.49 13.43 -12.20
C GLU A 1 -23.51 12.29 -12.32
N ILE A 2 -24.21 12.11 -13.45
CA ILE A 2 -25.25 11.06 -13.64
C ILE A 2 -24.70 9.65 -13.38
N TYR A 3 -23.52 9.31 -13.91
CA TYR A 3 -22.89 8.00 -13.69
C TYR A 3 -22.54 7.78 -12.20
N GLY A 4 -22.04 8.80 -11.52
CA GLY A 4 -21.73 8.72 -10.10
C GLY A 4 -22.99 8.43 -9.29
N TYR A 5 -24.06 9.15 -9.55
CA TYR A 5 -25.30 9.03 -8.80
C TYR A 5 -26.08 7.74 -9.16
N CYS A 6 -26.22 7.41 -10.46
CA CYS A 6 -27.09 6.31 -10.88
C CYS A 6 -26.41 4.93 -10.88
N VAL A 7 -25.08 4.86 -10.94
CA VAL A 7 -24.35 3.60 -11.07
C VAL A 7 -23.42 3.37 -9.88
N TYR A 8 -22.46 4.28 -9.67
CA TYR A 8 -21.47 4.10 -8.61
C TYR A 8 -22.05 4.20 -7.20
N GLY A 9 -22.94 5.16 -6.95
CA GLY A 9 -23.60 5.33 -5.65
C GLY A 9 -24.28 4.06 -5.17
N PRO A 10 -25.25 3.51 -5.93
CA PRO A 10 -25.91 2.26 -5.55
C PRO A 10 -24.99 1.04 -5.45
N LEU A 11 -23.90 1.00 -6.24
CA LEU A 11 -22.91 -0.08 -6.16
C LEU A 11 -22.10 0.02 -4.86
N LEU A 12 -21.61 1.21 -4.53
CA LEU A 12 -20.85 1.46 -3.30
C LEU A 12 -21.73 1.25 -2.06
N GLU A 13 -22.96 1.73 -2.07
CA GLU A 13 -23.91 1.50 -0.98
C GLU A 13 -24.08 0.00 -0.69
N LYS A 14 -24.36 -0.81 -1.72
CA LYS A 14 -24.49 -2.27 -1.57
C LYS A 14 -23.20 -2.92 -1.08
N PHE A 15 -22.04 -2.48 -1.57
CA PHE A 15 -20.75 -2.97 -1.10
C PHE A 15 -20.53 -2.65 0.38
N LEU A 16 -20.81 -1.41 0.81
CA LEU A 16 -20.62 -0.99 2.18
C LEU A 16 -21.59 -1.67 3.15
N ILE A 17 -22.85 -1.87 2.74
CA ILE A 17 -23.82 -2.66 3.49
C ILE A 17 -23.35 -4.13 3.61
N TRP A 18 -22.87 -4.71 2.52
CA TRP A 18 -22.29 -6.05 2.52
C TRP A 18 -21.07 -6.12 3.45
N LEU A 19 -20.17 -5.15 3.38
CA LEU A 19 -19.00 -5.05 4.25
C LEU A 19 -19.40 -4.98 5.72
N TYR A 20 -20.39 -4.14 6.07
CA TYR A 20 -20.92 -3.99 7.42
C TYR A 20 -21.38 -5.31 8.03
N TYR A 21 -22.15 -6.11 7.29
CA TYR A 21 -22.66 -7.39 7.80
C TYR A 21 -21.61 -8.50 7.78
N ASN A 22 -20.78 -8.57 6.75
CA ASN A 22 -19.82 -9.68 6.62
C ASN A 22 -18.60 -9.53 7.51
N SER A 23 -18.08 -8.32 7.70
CA SER A 23 -17.00 -8.10 8.67
C SER A 23 -17.38 -8.54 10.09
N ARG A 24 -18.62 -8.29 10.48
CA ARG A 24 -19.16 -8.75 11.78
C ARG A 24 -19.27 -10.27 11.86
N LYS A 25 -19.82 -10.89 10.81
CA LYS A 25 -19.95 -12.34 10.70
C LYS A 25 -18.60 -13.04 10.79
N ASP A 26 -17.57 -12.44 10.19
CA ASP A 26 -16.22 -12.99 10.14
C ASP A 26 -15.39 -12.60 11.38
N GLY A 27 -15.97 -11.90 12.35
CA GLY A 27 -15.31 -11.54 13.61
C GLY A 27 -14.19 -10.51 13.43
N ILE A 28 -14.33 -9.60 12.46
CA ILE A 28 -13.38 -8.51 12.25
C ILE A 28 -13.59 -7.43 13.31
N ASP A 29 -12.57 -7.17 14.11
CA ASP A 29 -12.61 -6.15 15.17
C ASP A 29 -12.48 -4.74 14.60
N LYS A 30 -11.57 -4.54 13.63
CA LYS A 30 -11.30 -3.23 13.05
C LYS A 30 -11.11 -3.29 11.53
N LEU A 31 -11.74 -2.37 10.79
CA LEU A 31 -11.57 -2.21 9.36
C LEU A 31 -10.50 -1.16 9.05
N LEU A 32 -9.59 -1.48 8.13
CA LEU A 32 -8.52 -0.62 7.65
C LEU A 32 -8.79 -0.22 6.21
N PHE A 33 -9.17 1.03 5.99
CA PHE A 33 -9.41 1.57 4.65
C PHE A 33 -8.10 2.10 4.07
N PHE A 34 -7.54 1.40 3.09
CA PHE A 34 -6.25 1.74 2.51
C PHE A 34 -6.31 2.93 1.56
N ALA A 35 -5.31 3.78 1.64
CA ALA A 35 -5.13 4.88 0.69
C ALA A 35 -4.93 4.32 -0.75
N ARG A 36 -5.43 5.00 -1.75
CA ARG A 36 -6.13 6.28 -1.83
C ARG A 36 -7.65 6.13 -1.83
N ASP A 37 -8.12 5.03 -2.38
CA ASP A 37 -9.55 4.79 -2.61
C ASP A 37 -10.31 4.65 -1.29
N GLY A 38 -9.67 4.08 -0.28
CA GLY A 38 -10.21 3.97 1.07
C GLY A 38 -10.63 5.29 1.73
N TYR A 39 -10.12 6.43 1.27
CA TYR A 39 -10.49 7.73 1.85
C TYR A 39 -11.99 8.06 1.69
N PHE A 40 -12.53 7.81 0.53
CA PHE A 40 -13.97 8.02 0.29
C PHE A 40 -14.79 6.88 0.89
N LEU A 41 -14.32 5.64 0.75
CA LEU A 41 -14.99 4.47 1.32
C LEU A 41 -15.15 4.55 2.84
N GLU A 42 -14.13 5.05 3.55
CA GLU A 42 -14.20 5.24 5.00
C GLU A 42 -15.30 6.24 5.38
N LYS A 43 -15.41 7.37 4.68
CA LYS A 43 -16.44 8.37 4.92
C LYS A 43 -17.85 7.86 4.63
N ASP A 44 -18.00 7.13 3.52
CA ASP A 44 -19.27 6.55 3.14
C ASP A 44 -19.65 5.40 4.08
N TYR A 45 -18.67 4.60 4.55
CA TYR A 45 -18.88 3.55 5.54
C TYR A 45 -19.39 4.12 6.86
N LYS A 46 -18.86 5.26 7.29
CA LYS A 46 -19.36 5.96 8.48
C LYS A 46 -20.85 6.26 8.35
N ILE A 47 -21.28 6.82 7.22
CA ILE A 47 -22.69 7.14 6.98
C ILE A 47 -23.53 5.86 7.01
N VAL A 48 -23.10 4.81 6.32
CA VAL A 48 -23.82 3.53 6.28
C VAL A 48 -23.91 2.90 7.66
N SER A 49 -22.83 2.91 8.45
CA SER A 49 -22.83 2.35 9.79
C SER A 49 -23.75 3.10 10.75
N GLU A 50 -23.84 4.42 10.64
CA GLU A 50 -24.78 5.25 11.41
C GLU A 50 -26.24 5.00 11.02
N LEU A 51 -26.53 4.76 9.72
CA LEU A 51 -27.88 4.45 9.24
C LEU A 51 -28.34 3.03 9.61
N LEU A 52 -27.42 2.08 9.69
CA LEU A 52 -27.69 0.68 10.04
C LEU A 52 -27.60 0.41 11.55
N ASP A 53 -27.41 1.44 12.38
CA ASP A 53 -27.15 1.34 13.82
C ASP A 53 -28.09 0.36 14.52
N ASP A 54 -27.59 -0.85 14.73
CA ASP A 54 -28.24 -1.95 15.46
C ASP A 54 -27.60 -2.17 16.84
N GLY A 55 -26.82 -1.19 17.32
CA GLY A 55 -26.10 -1.21 18.60
C GLY A 55 -24.72 -1.87 18.53
N TYR A 56 -24.30 -2.40 17.40
CA TYR A 56 -22.95 -2.91 17.21
C TYR A 56 -22.01 -1.80 16.74
N LYS A 57 -20.91 -1.62 17.45
CA LYS A 57 -19.87 -0.67 17.08
C LYS A 57 -18.65 -1.45 16.59
N GLN A 58 -18.43 -1.43 15.28
CA GLN A 58 -17.19 -1.86 14.67
C GLN A 58 -16.24 -0.68 14.59
N ASP A 59 -15.00 -0.88 14.94
CA ASP A 59 -13.97 0.15 14.80
C ASP A 59 -13.41 0.17 13.37
N TRP A 60 -12.99 1.34 12.91
CA TRP A 60 -12.34 1.50 11.60
C TRP A 60 -11.42 2.71 11.57
N CYS A 61 -10.45 2.69 10.65
CA CYS A 61 -9.64 3.86 10.35
C CYS A 61 -9.21 3.89 8.88
N TYR A 62 -8.97 5.10 8.38
CA TYR A 62 -8.27 5.31 7.12
C TYR A 62 -6.76 5.19 7.36
N LEU A 63 -6.09 4.34 6.57
CA LEU A 63 -4.66 4.11 6.68
C LEU A 63 -3.92 4.68 5.47
N PRO A 64 -3.15 5.77 5.63
CA PRO A 64 -2.32 6.31 4.57
C PRO A 64 -1.15 5.37 4.30
N ILE A 65 -1.28 4.62 3.22
CA ILE A 65 -0.27 3.66 2.77
C ILE A 65 -0.01 3.86 1.28
N SER A 66 1.23 3.76 0.86
CA SER A 66 1.62 3.80 -0.55
C SER A 66 2.31 2.51 -0.96
N ARG A 67 2.23 2.16 -2.25
CA ARG A 67 2.95 0.99 -2.79
C ARG A 67 4.44 1.05 -2.51
N ARG A 68 5.06 2.24 -2.63
CA ARG A 68 6.48 2.43 -2.31
C ARG A 68 6.77 2.10 -0.84
N LEU A 69 5.95 2.62 0.07
CA LEU A 69 6.10 2.38 1.50
C LEU A 69 6.00 0.88 1.81
N ILE A 70 5.01 0.18 1.23
CA ILE A 70 4.87 -1.27 1.41
C ILE A 70 6.12 -1.99 0.92
N TYR A 71 6.59 -1.68 -0.29
CA TYR A 71 7.76 -2.32 -0.86
C TYR A 71 9.01 -2.10 0.00
N MET A 72 9.24 -0.86 0.45
CA MET A 72 10.36 -0.55 1.32
C MET A 72 10.23 -1.24 2.68
N ALA A 73 9.10 -1.10 3.34
CA ALA A 73 8.90 -1.66 4.67
C ALA A 73 8.88 -3.20 4.71
N SER A 74 8.56 -3.88 3.60
CA SER A 74 8.54 -5.35 3.51
C SER A 74 9.91 -5.98 3.30
N MET A 75 10.92 -5.21 2.86
CA MET A 75 12.25 -5.76 2.58
C MET A 75 13.05 -6.05 3.85
N GLU A 76 13.18 -7.31 4.22
CA GLU A 76 14.00 -7.76 5.35
C GLU A 76 15.29 -8.45 4.93
N ASN A 77 15.26 -9.10 3.78
CA ASN A 77 16.33 -9.94 3.28
C ASN A 77 16.50 -9.80 1.76
N GLU A 78 17.47 -10.55 1.23
CA GLU A 78 17.81 -10.48 -0.20
C GLU A 78 16.73 -11.04 -1.12
N GLU A 79 15.89 -11.94 -0.63
CA GLU A 79 14.80 -12.53 -1.43
C GLU A 79 13.65 -11.54 -1.59
N ASP A 80 13.30 -10.83 -0.53
CA ASP A 80 12.31 -9.74 -0.56
C ASP A 80 12.74 -8.65 -1.54
N PHE A 81 14.05 -8.32 -1.53
CA PHE A 81 14.62 -7.35 -2.46
C PHE A 81 14.44 -7.75 -3.93
N LYS A 82 14.63 -9.02 -4.28
CA LYS A 82 14.35 -9.53 -5.63
C LYS A 82 12.88 -9.36 -5.99
N THR A 83 12.00 -9.73 -5.09
CA THR A 83 10.55 -9.58 -5.26
C THR A 83 10.16 -8.14 -5.55
N VAL A 84 10.70 -7.18 -4.76
CA VAL A 84 10.42 -5.74 -4.96
C VAL A 84 10.93 -5.24 -6.31
N VAL A 85 12.06 -5.74 -6.80
CA VAL A 85 12.60 -5.37 -8.12
C VAL A 85 11.69 -5.81 -9.26
N GLU A 86 11.02 -6.94 -9.14
CA GLU A 86 10.17 -7.52 -10.17
C GLU A 86 8.78 -6.89 -10.29
N PHE A 87 8.39 -6.00 -9.37
CA PHE A 87 7.11 -5.30 -9.52
C PHE A 87 7.08 -4.42 -10.77
N PRO A 88 5.94 -4.40 -11.51
CA PRO A 88 5.83 -3.70 -12.78
C PRO A 88 6.28 -2.23 -12.71
N TYR A 89 7.14 -1.86 -13.65
CA TYR A 89 7.58 -0.49 -13.90
C TYR A 89 8.11 -0.38 -15.33
N VAL A 90 7.81 0.74 -15.97
CA VAL A 90 8.35 1.09 -17.30
C VAL A 90 8.83 2.53 -17.25
N GLY A 91 10.07 2.77 -17.63
CA GLY A 91 10.71 4.09 -17.62
C GLY A 91 12.23 3.99 -17.63
N THR A 92 12.95 5.06 -17.30
CA THR A 92 14.40 5.02 -17.20
C THR A 92 14.85 4.34 -15.91
N PHE A 93 16.08 3.82 -15.89
CA PHE A 93 16.65 3.24 -14.67
C PHE A 93 16.79 4.30 -13.56
N ALA A 94 17.14 5.54 -13.90
CA ALA A 94 17.23 6.62 -12.93
C ALA A 94 15.88 6.94 -12.28
N ASP A 95 14.80 7.02 -13.09
CA ASP A 95 13.45 7.25 -12.59
C ASP A 95 12.95 6.05 -11.77
N TYR A 96 13.30 4.83 -12.17
CA TYR A 96 13.03 3.62 -11.41
C TYR A 96 13.63 3.70 -10.00
N MET A 97 14.92 4.02 -9.89
CA MET A 97 15.62 4.14 -8.62
C MET A 97 15.00 5.21 -7.72
N LYS A 98 14.64 6.35 -8.30
CA LYS A 98 13.97 7.43 -7.59
C LYS A 98 12.56 7.05 -7.14
N SER A 99 11.76 6.48 -8.02
CA SER A 99 10.35 6.16 -7.72
C SER A 99 10.20 4.96 -6.78
N ARG A 100 11.07 3.97 -6.89
CA ARG A 100 11.01 2.73 -6.10
C ARG A 100 11.68 2.87 -4.74
N PHE A 101 12.88 3.46 -4.72
CA PHE A 101 13.74 3.49 -3.54
C PHE A 101 14.03 4.91 -3.01
N GLU A 102 13.58 5.95 -3.73
CA GLU A 102 13.88 7.36 -3.43
C GLU A 102 15.39 7.70 -3.46
N ILE A 103 16.14 6.88 -4.19
CA ILE A 103 17.58 7.02 -4.33
C ILE A 103 17.92 7.68 -5.66
N ALA A 104 18.68 8.77 -5.60
CA ALA A 104 19.31 9.35 -6.79
C ALA A 104 20.48 8.48 -7.24
N VAL A 105 20.51 8.16 -8.53
CA VAL A 105 21.64 7.43 -9.13
C VAL A 105 22.88 8.30 -9.18
N THR A 106 24.06 7.65 -9.17
CA THR A 106 25.38 8.28 -9.17
C THR A 106 26.17 7.86 -10.41
N ASP A 107 27.41 8.34 -10.52
CA ASP A 107 28.35 7.96 -11.58
C ASP A 107 28.66 6.45 -11.59
N ALA A 108 28.46 5.74 -10.48
CA ALA A 108 28.62 4.29 -10.42
C ALA A 108 27.74 3.53 -11.42
N THR A 109 26.62 4.11 -11.83
CA THR A 109 25.70 3.53 -12.82
C THR A 109 25.44 4.43 -14.02
N ALA A 110 26.28 5.45 -14.26
CA ALA A 110 26.06 6.47 -15.30
C ALA A 110 25.70 5.87 -16.67
N GLN A 111 26.32 4.76 -17.06
CA GLN A 111 26.06 4.08 -18.33
C GLN A 111 24.65 3.44 -18.44
N TYR A 112 23.91 3.35 -17.35
CA TYR A 112 22.58 2.74 -17.29
C TYR A 112 21.48 3.74 -16.93
N ASN A 113 21.83 4.93 -16.44
CA ASN A 113 20.87 5.87 -15.86
C ASN A 113 19.72 6.24 -16.83
N ASP A 114 20.04 6.50 -18.09
CA ASP A 114 19.07 6.85 -19.14
C ASP A 114 18.50 5.63 -19.87
N ARG A 115 18.90 4.43 -19.47
CA ARG A 115 18.43 3.21 -20.14
C ARG A 115 16.96 2.95 -19.80
N HIS A 116 16.17 2.80 -20.84
CA HIS A 116 14.76 2.45 -20.72
C HIS A 116 14.62 0.98 -20.30
N ILE A 117 13.87 0.71 -19.27
CA ILE A 117 13.67 -0.62 -18.70
C ILE A 117 12.19 -0.99 -18.59
N ASN A 118 11.90 -2.29 -18.66
CA ASN A 118 10.68 -2.91 -18.18
C ASN A 118 11.07 -3.83 -17.00
N ALA A 119 10.72 -3.46 -15.79
CA ALA A 119 11.22 -4.13 -14.58
C ALA A 119 10.94 -5.64 -14.58
N VAL A 120 9.79 -6.08 -15.10
CA VAL A 120 9.44 -7.51 -15.18
C VAL A 120 10.38 -8.26 -16.11
N GLY A 121 10.71 -7.69 -17.30
CA GLY A 121 11.59 -8.32 -18.28
C GLY A 121 13.09 -8.13 -18.00
N ASP A 122 13.44 -7.03 -17.33
CA ASP A 122 14.83 -6.61 -17.12
C ASP A 122 15.32 -6.88 -15.68
N SER A 123 14.54 -7.57 -14.86
CA SER A 123 14.82 -7.77 -13.42
C SER A 123 16.25 -8.25 -13.14
N HIS A 124 16.76 -9.19 -13.92
CA HIS A 124 18.13 -9.69 -13.81
C HIS A 124 19.20 -8.59 -14.02
N ASN A 125 18.99 -7.71 -15.00
CA ASN A 125 19.90 -6.60 -15.27
C ASN A 125 19.80 -5.55 -14.16
N ILE A 126 18.57 -5.21 -13.75
CA ILE A 126 18.30 -4.27 -12.69
C ILE A 126 19.00 -4.73 -11.40
N LEU A 127 18.86 -6.00 -11.02
CA LEU A 127 19.55 -6.56 -9.85
C LEU A 127 21.07 -6.38 -9.87
N LYS A 128 21.69 -6.43 -11.06
CA LYS A 128 23.12 -6.13 -11.21
C LYS A 128 23.42 -4.64 -11.06
N TRP A 129 22.62 -3.78 -11.67
CA TRP A 129 22.88 -2.33 -11.69
C TRP A 129 22.64 -1.67 -10.34
N ILE A 130 21.76 -2.22 -9.50
CA ILE A 130 21.49 -1.69 -8.17
C ILE A 130 22.45 -2.15 -7.08
N GLN A 131 23.37 -3.08 -7.38
CA GLN A 131 24.33 -3.59 -6.39
C GLN A 131 25.08 -2.47 -5.63
N PRO A 132 25.55 -1.38 -6.27
CA PRO A 132 26.22 -0.28 -5.55
C PRO A 132 25.32 0.43 -4.52
N TYR A 133 24.02 0.30 -4.64
CA TYR A 133 23.03 0.97 -3.77
C TYR A 133 22.39 0.02 -2.75
N LYS A 134 22.65 -1.28 -2.82
CA LYS A 134 21.97 -2.31 -2.05
C LYS A 134 21.98 -2.05 -0.55
N GLU A 135 23.16 -1.76 0.01
CA GLU A 135 23.29 -1.47 1.43
C GLU A 135 22.47 -0.25 1.85
N LYS A 136 22.52 0.81 1.06
CA LYS A 136 21.74 2.02 1.31
C LYS A 136 20.24 1.74 1.24
N ILE A 137 19.78 0.99 0.22
CA ILE A 137 18.36 0.60 0.07
C ILE A 137 17.92 -0.18 1.32
N MET A 138 18.70 -1.14 1.79
CA MET A 138 18.35 -1.95 2.95
C MET A 138 18.32 -1.14 4.25
N GLN A 139 19.23 -0.16 4.41
CA GLN A 139 19.20 0.74 5.55
C GLN A 139 17.95 1.62 5.56
N GLU A 140 17.60 2.22 4.42
CA GLU A 140 16.38 3.02 4.28
C GLU A 140 15.10 2.16 4.49
N ALA A 141 15.08 0.94 3.94
CA ALA A 141 13.99 -0.01 4.13
C ALA A 141 13.76 -0.33 5.62
N LYS A 142 14.84 -0.57 6.36
CA LYS A 142 14.76 -0.80 7.80
C LYS A 142 14.22 0.42 8.55
N ALA A 143 14.74 1.61 8.23
CA ALA A 143 14.28 2.85 8.86
C ALA A 143 12.80 3.15 8.55
N GLU A 144 12.37 2.97 7.30
CA GLU A 144 10.97 3.14 6.91
C GLU A 144 10.06 2.13 7.64
N ARG A 145 10.47 0.87 7.75
CA ARG A 145 9.71 -0.14 8.51
C ARG A 145 9.55 0.26 9.97
N GLU A 146 10.64 0.62 10.65
CA GLU A 146 10.59 1.01 12.05
C GLU A 146 9.69 2.23 12.27
N ASN A 147 9.73 3.20 11.38
CA ASN A 147 8.88 4.38 11.43
C ASN A 147 7.42 4.03 11.15
N TYR A 148 7.16 3.14 10.18
CA TYR A 148 5.81 2.75 9.84
C TYR A 148 5.16 1.88 10.92
N ILE A 149 5.91 0.99 11.55
CA ILE A 149 5.42 0.23 12.71
C ILE A 149 5.02 1.18 13.86
N LYS A 150 5.86 2.16 14.18
CA LYS A 150 5.51 3.18 15.19
C LYS A 150 4.26 3.97 14.83
N TYR A 151 4.12 4.33 13.55
CA TYR A 151 2.92 5.00 13.06
C TYR A 151 1.68 4.11 13.22
N LEU A 152 1.77 2.83 12.89
CA LEU A 152 0.66 1.89 13.05
C LEU A 152 0.26 1.71 14.52
N GLU A 153 1.23 1.68 15.43
CA GLU A 153 0.97 1.52 16.87
C GLU A 153 0.36 2.78 17.49
N ILE A 154 0.77 3.97 17.07
CA ILE A 154 0.35 5.25 17.66
C ILE A 154 -0.89 5.80 16.96
N ASP A 155 -0.78 6.10 15.66
CA ASP A 155 -1.83 6.77 14.90
C ASP A 155 -2.84 5.79 14.29
N GLY A 156 -2.39 4.59 13.91
CA GLY A 156 -3.25 3.52 13.42
C GLY A 156 -3.99 2.78 14.53
N ASP A 157 -3.61 2.98 15.81
CA ASP A 157 -4.14 2.27 16.97
C ASP A 157 -4.26 0.76 16.71
N MET A 158 -3.16 0.18 16.20
CA MET A 158 -3.10 -1.24 15.90
C MET A 158 -2.63 -2.04 17.11
N GLN A 159 -3.46 -3.00 17.53
CA GLN A 159 -3.22 -3.87 18.68
C GLN A 159 -3.02 -5.31 18.21
N LYS A 160 -2.14 -6.06 18.88
CA LYS A 160 -1.76 -7.42 18.45
C LYS A 160 -2.89 -8.45 18.55
N ASP A 161 -3.86 -8.21 19.42
CA ASP A 161 -4.93 -9.17 19.73
C ASP A 161 -6.21 -8.93 18.93
N LEU A 162 -6.22 -7.95 18.00
CA LEU A 162 -7.38 -7.64 17.17
C LEU A 162 -7.27 -8.30 15.78
N THR A 163 -8.42 -8.70 15.27
CA THR A 163 -8.56 -9.19 13.88
C THR A 163 -8.88 -8.01 12.97
N TYR A 164 -8.05 -7.80 11.95
CA TYR A 164 -8.16 -6.68 11.02
C TYR A 164 -8.73 -7.12 9.68
N GLY A 165 -9.67 -6.32 9.16
CA GLY A 165 -10.15 -6.41 7.79
C GLY A 165 -9.55 -5.30 6.93
N ILE A 166 -8.94 -5.63 5.80
CA ILE A 166 -8.40 -4.65 4.85
C ILE A 166 -9.45 -4.34 3.79
N VAL A 167 -9.71 -3.06 3.58
CA VAL A 167 -10.61 -2.55 2.53
C VAL A 167 -9.79 -1.78 1.51
N ASP A 168 -9.65 -2.39 0.34
CA ASP A 168 -8.94 -1.82 -0.82
C ASP A 168 -9.68 -2.20 -2.09
N LEU A 169 -9.86 -1.25 -3.03
CA LEU A 169 -10.51 -1.53 -4.31
C LEU A 169 -9.57 -2.20 -5.32
N GLY A 170 -8.28 -2.25 -5.04
CA GLY A 170 -7.21 -2.96 -5.76
C GLY A 170 -7.33 -2.99 -7.29
N TYR A 171 -6.21 -2.84 -8.00
CA TYR A 171 -6.16 -3.05 -9.44
C TYR A 171 -5.31 -4.27 -9.77
#